data_bbd647fbc98c2c8654afed0c6f86f383
#
_entry.id   bbd647fbc98c2c8654afed0c6f86f383
#
_cell.length_a   1.000
_cell.length_b   1.000
_cell.length_c   1.000
_cell.angle_alpha   90.00
_cell.angle_beta   90.00
_cell.angle_gamma   90.00
#
_symmetry.space_group_name_H-M   'P 1'
#
loop_
_entity.id
_entity.type
_entity.pdbx_description
1 polymer ?
#
loop_
_entity_poly.entity_id
_entity_poly.type
_entity_poly.pdbx_seq_one_letter_code
_entity_poly.pdbx_strand_id
1 'polypeptide(L)'
;MLDKWDSRFMDLANFVAGWSKDPSTQVGAVIANANTKRVVSMGFNGFPAGVEDSEDRLETREIKYEMVVHAEANALLFAGPAAEGCTLYVTPLPPCARCAVLIIQAGISRVVCPIPDKSKEPWATQSRISETMFGEASVQLDYIELE
;
A
#
# COMPACT_ATOMS: atom_id res chain seq x y z
N MET A 1 7.71 9.67 -14.59
CA MET A 1 6.51 10.17 -15.28
C MET A 1 5.42 9.10 -15.27
N LEU A 2 4.22 9.50 -14.93
CA LEU A 2 3.07 8.60 -14.88
C LEU A 2 2.52 8.39 -16.29
N ASP A 3 2.13 7.16 -16.59
CA ASP A 3 1.55 6.79 -17.89
C ASP A 3 0.16 6.17 -17.74
N LYS A 4 -0.41 5.73 -18.85
CA LYS A 4 -1.76 5.14 -18.85
C LYS A 4 -1.85 3.86 -18.01
N TRP A 5 -0.76 3.11 -17.92
CA TRP A 5 -0.74 1.88 -17.11
C TRP A 5 -0.71 2.20 -15.63
N ASP A 6 -0.02 3.28 -15.25
CA ASP A 6 -0.05 3.76 -13.86
C ASP A 6 -1.48 4.12 -13.46
N SER A 7 -2.20 4.83 -14.32
CA SER A 7 -3.60 5.16 -14.06
C SER A 7 -4.47 3.92 -13.94
N ARG A 8 -4.27 2.94 -14.83
CA ARG A 8 -5.05 1.69 -14.81
C ARG A 8 -4.82 0.88 -13.54
N PHE A 9 -3.55 0.74 -13.14
CA PHE A 9 -3.24 -0.01 -11.92
C PHE A 9 -3.68 0.74 -10.67
N MET A 10 -3.64 2.07 -10.69
CA MET A 10 -4.17 2.86 -9.58
C MET A 10 -5.69 2.75 -9.50
N ASP A 11 -6.40 2.73 -10.64
CA ASP A 11 -7.84 2.50 -10.67
C ASP A 11 -8.18 1.11 -10.11
N LEU A 12 -7.38 0.11 -10.46
CA LEU A 12 -7.56 -1.25 -9.92
C LEU A 12 -7.34 -1.26 -8.41
N ALA A 13 -6.30 -0.59 -7.92
CA ALA A 13 -6.04 -0.50 -6.49
C ALA A 13 -7.22 0.17 -5.76
N ASN A 14 -7.78 1.22 -6.36
CA ASN A 14 -8.95 1.89 -5.80
C ASN A 14 -10.17 0.97 -5.77
N PHE A 15 -10.37 0.17 -6.81
CA PHE A 15 -11.47 -0.80 -6.85
C PHE A 15 -11.31 -1.85 -5.73
N VAL A 16 -10.11 -2.39 -5.59
CA VAL A 16 -9.80 -3.40 -4.57
C VAL A 16 -9.95 -2.82 -3.15
N ALA A 17 -9.62 -1.54 -2.98
CA ALA A 17 -9.81 -0.88 -1.68
C ALA A 17 -11.26 -0.99 -1.18
N GLY A 18 -12.22 -0.95 -2.10
CA GLY A 18 -13.64 -1.07 -1.75
C GLY A 18 -14.03 -2.42 -1.16
N TRP A 19 -13.17 -3.43 -1.24
CA TRP A 19 -13.41 -4.74 -0.64
C TRP A 19 -13.07 -4.77 0.86
N SER A 20 -12.38 -3.76 1.36
CA SER A 20 -12.02 -3.69 2.78
C SER A 20 -13.27 -3.42 3.63
N LYS A 21 -13.33 -4.06 4.80
CA LYS A 21 -14.37 -3.84 5.79
C LYS A 21 -14.03 -2.73 6.78
N ASP A 22 -12.87 -2.09 6.64
CA ASP A 22 -12.44 -1.06 7.58
C ASP A 22 -13.41 0.11 7.56
N PRO A 23 -13.98 0.51 8.72
CA PRO A 23 -14.95 1.57 8.77
C PRO A 23 -14.35 2.98 8.63
N SER A 24 -13.04 3.11 8.85
CA SER A 24 -12.36 4.41 8.79
C SER A 24 -11.76 4.67 7.42
N THR A 25 -10.88 3.78 6.95
CA THR A 25 -10.18 3.97 5.68
C THR A 25 -10.00 2.64 4.98
N GLN A 26 -10.52 2.54 3.78
CA GLN A 26 -10.35 1.38 2.90
C GLN A 26 -9.15 1.63 2.00
N VAL A 27 -8.16 0.74 2.06
CA VAL A 27 -6.91 0.86 1.31
C VAL A 27 -6.76 -0.33 0.37
N GLY A 28 -6.31 -0.07 -0.84
CA GLY A 28 -6.03 -1.12 -1.82
C GLY A 28 -4.63 -0.99 -2.38
N ALA A 29 -4.00 -2.12 -2.68
CA ALA A 29 -2.68 -2.17 -3.26
C ALA A 29 -2.63 -3.16 -4.41
N VAL A 30 -1.87 -2.83 -5.45
CA VAL A 30 -1.65 -3.67 -6.62
C VAL A 30 -0.15 -3.74 -6.88
N ILE A 31 0.35 -4.95 -7.10
CA ILE A 31 1.73 -5.16 -7.53
C ILE A 31 1.69 -5.61 -8.98
N ALA A 32 2.40 -4.90 -9.85
CA ALA A 32 2.43 -5.19 -11.27
C ALA A 32 3.86 -5.21 -11.82
N ASN A 33 4.08 -6.08 -12.80
CA ASN A 33 5.35 -6.13 -13.50
C ASN A 33 5.38 -5.01 -14.55
N ALA A 34 6.37 -4.11 -14.43
CA ALA A 34 6.46 -2.94 -15.31
C ALA A 34 6.71 -3.30 -16.77
N ASN A 35 7.38 -4.42 -17.04
CA ASN A 35 7.73 -4.84 -18.40
C ASN A 35 6.58 -5.55 -19.09
N THR A 36 5.93 -6.50 -18.40
CA THR A 36 4.86 -7.31 -18.97
C THR A 36 3.48 -6.70 -18.83
N LYS A 37 3.34 -5.69 -17.95
CA LYS A 37 2.05 -5.06 -17.59
C LYS A 37 1.06 -6.04 -16.98
N ARG A 38 1.56 -7.08 -16.33
CA ARG A 38 0.71 -8.08 -15.66
C ARG A 38 0.60 -7.78 -14.18
N VAL A 39 -0.60 -7.96 -13.66
CA VAL A 39 -0.83 -7.89 -12.22
C VAL A 39 -0.25 -9.15 -11.58
N VAL A 40 0.64 -8.97 -10.63
CA VAL A 40 1.28 -10.05 -9.88
C VAL A 40 0.48 -10.37 -8.63
N SER A 41 -0.03 -9.34 -7.95
CA SER A 41 -0.75 -9.50 -6.69
C SER A 41 -1.60 -8.28 -6.40
N MET A 42 -2.58 -8.47 -5.51
CA MET A 42 -3.44 -7.41 -5.01
C MET A 42 -3.66 -7.63 -3.51
N GLY A 43 -3.96 -6.56 -2.80
CA GLY A 43 -4.29 -6.64 -1.39
C GLY A 43 -5.16 -5.48 -0.96
N PHE A 44 -5.93 -5.71 0.09
CA PHE A 44 -6.68 -4.65 0.77
C PHE A 44 -6.49 -4.85 2.27
N ASN A 45 -6.72 -3.79 3.04
CA ASN A 45 -6.51 -3.88 4.48
C ASN A 45 -7.63 -4.64 5.17
N GLY A 46 -7.25 -5.46 6.15
CA GLY A 46 -8.19 -6.28 6.90
C GLY A 46 -7.49 -7.12 7.94
N PHE A 47 -8.27 -7.81 8.75
CA PHE A 47 -7.73 -8.74 9.73
C PHE A 47 -7.25 -10.01 9.03
N PRO A 48 -6.29 -10.73 9.64
CA PRO A 48 -5.80 -11.98 9.05
C PRO A 48 -6.93 -13.00 8.84
N ALA A 49 -6.76 -13.83 7.83
CA ALA A 49 -7.73 -14.89 7.53
C ALA A 49 -7.94 -15.78 8.75
N GLY A 50 -9.20 -16.03 9.12
CA GLY A 50 -9.55 -16.82 10.29
C GLY A 50 -9.63 -16.05 11.60
N VAL A 51 -9.16 -14.81 11.63
CA VAL A 51 -9.33 -13.94 12.80
C VAL A 51 -10.66 -13.22 12.68
N GLU A 52 -11.45 -13.24 13.76
CA GLU A 52 -12.77 -12.63 13.74
C GLU A 52 -12.67 -11.10 13.63
N ASP A 53 -13.32 -10.55 12.60
CA ASP A 53 -13.35 -9.12 12.35
C ASP A 53 -14.66 -8.48 12.85
N SER A 54 -14.95 -8.66 14.13
CA SER A 54 -16.14 -8.11 14.75
C SER A 54 -16.16 -6.57 14.71
N GLU A 55 -17.35 -6.00 14.78
CA GLU A 55 -17.51 -4.54 14.81
C GLU A 55 -16.72 -3.92 15.97
N ASP A 56 -16.75 -4.55 17.15
CA ASP A 56 -16.00 -4.07 18.31
C ASP A 56 -14.51 -3.94 18.02
N ARG A 57 -13.94 -4.95 17.39
CA ARG A 57 -12.50 -4.92 17.03
C ARG A 57 -12.19 -3.92 15.96
N LEU A 58 -13.04 -3.79 14.94
CA LEU A 58 -12.86 -2.83 13.85
C LEU A 58 -13.02 -1.39 14.33
N GLU A 59 -13.87 -1.16 15.33
CA GLU A 59 -14.15 0.19 15.85
C GLU A 59 -13.26 0.58 17.01
N THR A 60 -12.57 -0.36 17.65
CA THR A 60 -11.65 -0.09 18.75
C THR A 60 -10.24 0.11 18.17
N ARG A 61 -9.82 1.37 18.09
CA ARG A 61 -8.60 1.76 17.37
C ARG A 61 -7.36 0.97 17.81
N GLU A 62 -7.17 0.81 19.13
CA GLU A 62 -6.00 0.12 19.68
C GLU A 62 -5.97 -1.35 19.27
N ILE A 63 -7.14 -2.00 19.25
CA ILE A 63 -7.26 -3.39 18.84
C ILE A 63 -7.07 -3.51 17.33
N LYS A 64 -7.72 -2.66 16.57
CA LYS A 64 -7.63 -2.67 15.11
C LYS A 64 -6.19 -2.51 14.64
N TYR A 65 -5.45 -1.58 15.22
CA TYR A 65 -4.07 -1.33 14.83
C TYR A 65 -3.15 -2.52 15.07
N GLU A 66 -3.44 -3.33 16.09
CA GLU A 66 -2.64 -4.52 16.37
C GLU A 66 -3.02 -5.70 15.46
N MET A 67 -4.28 -5.80 15.05
CA MET A 67 -4.79 -6.94 14.30
C MET A 67 -4.85 -6.75 12.79
N VAL A 68 -4.82 -5.51 12.31
CA VAL A 68 -4.98 -5.24 10.88
C VAL A 68 -3.71 -5.56 10.10
N VAL A 69 -3.89 -6.20 8.93
CA VAL A 69 -2.83 -6.32 7.93
C VAL A 69 -3.08 -5.23 6.90
N HIS A 70 -2.08 -4.39 6.66
CA HIS A 70 -2.19 -3.32 5.68
C HIS A 70 -2.28 -3.86 4.26
N ALA A 71 -2.88 -3.10 3.36
CA ALA A 71 -3.06 -3.52 1.97
C ALA A 71 -1.74 -3.88 1.29
N GLU A 72 -0.71 -3.07 1.52
CA GLU A 72 0.62 -3.31 0.96
C GLU A 72 1.20 -4.64 1.46
N ALA A 73 1.10 -4.88 2.76
CA ALA A 73 1.59 -6.12 3.37
C ALA A 73 0.85 -7.34 2.79
N ASN A 74 -0.47 -7.26 2.62
CA ASN A 74 -1.24 -8.34 2.02
C ASN A 74 -0.79 -8.61 0.58
N ALA A 75 -0.62 -7.57 -0.22
CA ALA A 75 -0.17 -7.72 -1.60
C ALA A 75 1.22 -8.36 -1.65
N LEU A 76 2.13 -7.95 -0.77
CA LEU A 76 3.49 -8.51 -0.72
C LEU A 76 3.50 -9.97 -0.28
N LEU A 77 2.71 -10.33 0.71
CA LEU A 77 2.61 -11.70 1.19
C LEU A 77 2.13 -12.65 0.08
N PHE A 78 1.11 -12.25 -0.67
CA PHE A 78 0.59 -13.08 -1.74
C PHE A 78 1.50 -13.12 -2.97
N ALA A 79 2.24 -12.04 -3.24
CA ALA A 79 3.20 -12.02 -4.34
C ALA A 79 4.39 -12.94 -4.08
N GLY A 80 4.84 -12.98 -2.83
CA GLY A 80 6.04 -13.71 -2.49
C GLY A 80 7.24 -13.22 -3.30
N PRO A 81 8.12 -14.14 -3.74
CA PRO A 81 9.31 -13.76 -4.51
C PRO A 81 9.02 -13.05 -5.83
N ALA A 82 7.82 -13.19 -6.37
CA ALA A 82 7.45 -12.54 -7.63
C ALA A 82 7.35 -11.01 -7.50
N ALA A 83 7.34 -10.48 -6.29
CA ALA A 83 7.32 -9.03 -6.06
C ALA A 83 8.62 -8.35 -6.50
N GLU A 84 9.74 -9.07 -6.53
CA GLU A 84 11.05 -8.49 -6.82
C GLU A 84 11.06 -7.80 -8.19
N GLY A 85 11.50 -6.54 -8.21
CA GLY A 85 11.58 -5.75 -9.43
C GLY A 85 10.26 -5.15 -9.90
N CYS A 86 9.17 -5.42 -9.21
CA CYS A 86 7.84 -4.93 -9.60
C CYS A 86 7.58 -3.52 -9.08
N THR A 87 6.46 -2.96 -9.54
CA THR A 87 5.91 -1.68 -9.06
C THR A 87 4.74 -1.95 -8.14
N LEU A 88 4.68 -1.25 -7.01
CA LEU A 88 3.55 -1.30 -6.08
C LEU A 88 2.76 -0.02 -6.17
N TYR A 89 1.45 -0.17 -6.40
CA TYR A 89 0.47 0.93 -6.43
C TYR A 89 -0.40 0.82 -5.19
N VAL A 90 -0.60 1.92 -4.48
CA VAL A 90 -1.44 1.94 -3.27
C VAL A 90 -2.24 3.23 -3.20
N THR A 91 -3.49 3.13 -2.74
CA THR A 91 -4.41 4.26 -2.61
C THR A 91 -5.41 3.96 -1.50
N PRO A 92 -5.98 4.93 -0.79
CA PRO A 92 -5.85 6.38 -0.91
C PRO A 92 -4.71 6.97 -0.07
N LEU A 93 -3.96 6.15 0.66
CA LEU A 93 -2.89 6.60 1.53
C LEU A 93 -1.53 6.14 1.02
N PRO A 94 -0.48 6.95 1.20
CA PRO A 94 0.88 6.47 0.94
C PRO A 94 1.27 5.41 1.98
N PRO A 95 2.29 4.59 1.69
CA PRO A 95 2.75 3.59 2.66
C PRO A 95 3.26 4.24 3.95
N CYS A 96 2.89 3.67 5.09
CA CYS A 96 3.50 4.05 6.35
C CYS A 96 4.94 3.49 6.42
N ALA A 97 5.71 3.92 7.42
CA ALA A 97 7.09 3.49 7.56
C ALA A 97 7.21 1.96 7.74
N ARG A 98 6.26 1.34 8.43
CA ARG A 98 6.27 -0.12 8.62
C ARG A 98 6.04 -0.87 7.32
N CYS A 99 5.17 -0.36 6.45
CA CYS A 99 4.99 -0.95 5.12
C CYS A 99 6.19 -0.66 4.21
N ALA A 100 6.79 0.52 4.31
CA ALA A 100 7.96 0.88 3.52
C ALA A 100 9.11 -0.11 3.74
N VAL A 101 9.37 -0.53 4.99
CA VAL A 101 10.44 -1.52 5.25
C VAL A 101 10.15 -2.86 4.57
N LEU A 102 8.89 -3.28 4.54
CA LEU A 102 8.49 -4.53 3.88
C LEU A 102 8.60 -4.40 2.35
N ILE A 103 8.18 -3.29 1.81
CA ILE A 103 8.24 -3.00 0.37
C ILE A 103 9.68 -3.07 -0.13
N ILE A 104 10.59 -2.42 0.59
CA ILE A 104 12.02 -2.41 0.25
C ILE A 104 12.59 -3.82 0.34
N GLN A 105 12.32 -4.51 1.44
CA GLN A 105 12.89 -5.84 1.68
C GLN A 105 12.38 -6.88 0.68
N ALA A 106 11.17 -6.70 0.16
CA ALA A 106 10.61 -7.58 -0.87
C ALA A 106 11.20 -7.33 -2.26
N GLY A 107 11.98 -6.26 -2.43
CA GLY A 107 12.63 -5.97 -3.70
C GLY A 107 11.79 -5.17 -4.69
N ILE A 108 10.73 -4.50 -4.22
CA ILE A 108 9.95 -3.60 -5.08
C ILE A 108 10.87 -2.49 -5.59
N SER A 109 10.80 -2.20 -6.90
CA SER A 109 11.67 -1.20 -7.51
C SER A 109 11.04 0.18 -7.60
N ARG A 110 9.70 0.27 -7.53
CA ARG A 110 8.97 1.52 -7.68
C ARG A 110 7.68 1.49 -6.88
N VAL A 111 7.34 2.62 -6.26
CA VAL A 111 6.07 2.80 -5.55
C VAL A 111 5.35 3.98 -6.17
N VAL A 112 4.06 3.80 -6.47
CA VAL A 112 3.16 4.86 -6.91
C VAL A 112 2.05 5.00 -5.88
N CYS A 113 1.88 6.19 -5.33
CA CYS A 113 0.92 6.42 -4.26
C CYS A 113 0.48 7.88 -4.24
N PRO A 114 -0.62 8.19 -3.53
CA PRO A 114 -1.06 9.58 -3.40
C PRO A 114 -0.05 10.43 -2.62
N ILE A 115 -0.12 11.73 -2.85
CA ILE A 115 0.70 12.71 -2.13
C ILE A 115 0.27 12.69 -0.65
N PRO A 116 1.21 12.53 0.29
CA PRO A 116 0.86 12.54 1.71
C PRO A 116 0.47 13.95 2.18
N ASP A 117 -0.47 14.00 3.13
CA ASP A 117 -0.81 15.27 3.79
C ASP A 117 0.20 15.53 4.90
N LYS A 118 1.27 16.26 4.57
CA LYS A 118 2.35 16.57 5.50
C LYS A 118 2.00 17.67 6.50
N SER A 119 0.79 18.24 6.41
CA SER A 119 0.32 19.22 7.39
C SER A 119 -0.19 18.57 8.67
N LYS A 120 -0.34 17.24 8.68
CA LYS A 120 -0.92 16.49 9.80
C LYS A 120 -0.02 15.34 10.23
N GLU A 121 0.05 15.11 11.54
CA GLU A 121 0.61 13.89 12.08
C GLU A 121 -0.48 12.80 12.12
N PRO A 122 -0.13 11.53 11.95
CA PRO A 122 1.25 11.00 11.87
C PRO A 122 1.87 11.07 10.47
N TRP A 123 1.16 11.61 9.47
CA TRP A 123 1.57 11.56 8.06
C TRP A 123 2.86 12.33 7.78
N ALA A 124 3.06 13.47 8.44
CA ALA A 124 4.28 14.26 8.26
C ALA A 124 5.53 13.45 8.63
N THR A 125 5.51 12.78 9.78
CA THR A 125 6.63 11.97 10.24
C THR A 125 6.77 10.67 9.45
N GLN A 126 5.67 9.96 9.22
CA GLN A 126 5.66 8.68 8.52
C GLN A 126 6.17 8.84 7.09
N SER A 127 5.68 9.84 6.36
CA SER A 127 6.10 10.04 4.97
C SER A 127 7.57 10.44 4.85
N ARG A 128 8.07 11.22 5.81
CA ARG A 128 9.49 11.62 5.82
C ARG A 128 10.39 10.41 6.01
N ILE A 129 10.04 9.52 6.94
CA ILE A 129 10.80 8.29 7.17
C ILE A 129 10.75 7.39 5.95
N SER A 130 9.56 7.20 5.36
CA SER A 130 9.40 6.36 4.17
C SER A 130 10.20 6.91 2.98
N GLU A 131 10.12 8.23 2.74
CA GLU A 131 10.85 8.89 1.66
C GLU A 131 12.36 8.72 1.83
N THR A 132 12.85 8.86 3.05
CA THR A 132 14.28 8.68 3.34
C THR A 132 14.71 7.25 3.02
N MET A 133 13.95 6.25 3.48
CA MET A 133 14.28 4.85 3.24
C MET A 133 14.22 4.49 1.75
N PHE A 134 13.18 4.93 1.04
CA PHE A 134 13.06 4.67 -0.39
C PHE A 134 14.22 5.29 -1.16
N GLY A 135 14.60 6.51 -0.81
CA GLY A 135 15.74 7.19 -1.44
C GLY A 135 17.05 6.45 -1.23
N GLU A 136 17.32 6.02 0.00
CA GLU A 136 18.55 5.28 0.31
C GLU A 136 18.59 3.91 -0.34
N ALA A 137 17.45 3.26 -0.47
CA ALA A 137 17.34 1.93 -1.09
C ALA A 137 17.21 1.99 -2.62
N SER A 138 17.22 3.17 -3.21
CA SER A 138 17.03 3.39 -4.65
C SER A 138 15.69 2.88 -5.18
N VAL A 139 14.65 2.94 -4.36
CA VAL A 139 13.27 2.67 -4.78
C VAL A 139 12.69 3.96 -5.33
N GLN A 140 12.23 3.93 -6.58
CA GLN A 140 11.61 5.10 -7.20
C GLN A 140 10.25 5.35 -6.54
N LEU A 141 10.01 6.58 -6.10
CA LEU A 141 8.75 6.97 -5.47
C LEU A 141 8.08 8.03 -6.34
N ASP A 142 6.92 7.71 -6.88
CA ASP A 142 6.14 8.64 -7.71
C ASP A 142 4.82 8.94 -7.03
N TYR A 143 4.58 10.21 -6.76
CA TYR A 143 3.32 10.67 -6.19
C TYR A 143 2.30 10.98 -7.28
N ILE A 144 1.04 10.66 -7.01
CA ILE A 144 -0.08 10.94 -7.90
C ILE A 144 -1.11 11.77 -7.12
N GLU A 145 -1.72 12.73 -7.81
CA GLU A 145 -2.83 13.48 -7.23
C GLU A 145 -4.13 12.69 -7.42
N LEU A 146 -4.90 12.59 -6.36
CA LEU A 146 -6.24 11.99 -6.42
C LEU A 146 -7.25 13.06 -6.82
N GLU A 147 -8.15 12.69 -7.71
CA GLU A 147 -9.26 13.55 -8.15
C GLU A 147 -10.41 13.53 -7.13
#